data_522e1eb61932b9b26ff2012c41ec88a3
#
_entry.id   522e1eb61932b9b26ff2012c41ec88a3
#
_cell.length_a   1.000
_cell.length_b   1.000
_cell.length_c   1.000
_cell.angle_alpha   90.00
_cell.angle_beta   90.00
_cell.angle_gamma   90.00
#
_symmetry.space_group_name_H-M   'P 1'
#
loop_
_entity.id
_entity.type
_entity.pdbx_description
1 polymer ?
#
loop_
_entity_poly.entity_id
_entity_poly.type
_entity_poly.pdbx_seq_one_letter_code
_entity_poly.pdbx_strand_id
1 'polypeptide(L)'
;MILGVPYIIPIYFIYGLAFFSMGLLVASEGGRASDVRLRRALPSLGAFGVVHAAHEWMEMYVLMGHPATPLEMSIMSAMQLATLAFSFISLAAFGSFLLADTEVSRRLILLIPIGLQAVWVFGLYHFRGVYVGQTLWDVADTWTRYTLAIPAALLTAIGLVAQQRAFRRSGLIRFGQDALWAAITFGWYGLFGQFFARNTPLFPSNLINQQTFFALFGFPVQMFRAVTAVAAALFVIRFLRAFQVEAERKIADLQAERLKESQQREIMRGELFRRVVAAQEAERQRIARDLHDET
;
A
#
# COMPACT_ATOMS: atom_id res chain seq x y z
N MET A 1 26.21 9.43 -19.15
CA MET A 1 26.42 10.56 -18.22
C MET A 1 26.03 10.27 -16.77
N ILE A 2 25.04 9.40 -16.50
CA ILE A 2 24.67 8.95 -15.13
C ILE A 2 25.76 8.07 -14.50
N LEU A 3 26.50 7.29 -15.28
CA LEU A 3 27.62 6.42 -14.86
C LEU A 3 28.80 7.12 -14.18
N GLY A 4 28.90 8.47 -14.28
CA GLY A 4 29.94 9.23 -13.62
C GLY A 4 29.60 9.77 -12.23
N VAL A 5 28.43 9.44 -11.70
CA VAL A 5 27.97 9.89 -10.37
C VAL A 5 28.36 8.84 -9.32
N PRO A 6 29.34 9.10 -8.45
CA PRO A 6 29.93 8.09 -7.56
C PRO A 6 28.94 7.54 -6.52
N TYR A 7 27.83 8.22 -6.30
CA TYR A 7 26.79 7.85 -5.33
C TYR A 7 25.52 7.25 -5.98
N ILE A 8 25.52 6.95 -7.29
CA ILE A 8 24.32 6.45 -7.97
C ILE A 8 23.91 5.05 -7.47
N ILE A 9 24.88 4.19 -7.18
CA ILE A 9 24.62 2.83 -6.66
C ILE A 9 23.96 2.86 -5.29
N PRO A 10 24.46 3.61 -4.27
CA PRO A 10 23.75 3.79 -3.01
C PRO A 10 22.35 4.37 -3.14
N ILE A 11 22.11 5.26 -4.10
CA ILE A 11 20.78 5.83 -4.36
C ILE A 11 19.80 4.73 -4.76
N TYR A 12 20.15 3.86 -5.72
CA TYR A 12 19.30 2.75 -6.13
C TYR A 12 19.07 1.73 -4.99
N PHE A 13 20.10 1.47 -4.20
CA PHE A 13 19.98 0.59 -3.04
C PHE A 13 18.95 1.12 -2.02
N ILE A 14 19.09 2.40 -1.61
CA ILE A 14 18.17 3.04 -0.64
C ILE A 14 16.76 3.14 -1.23
N TYR A 15 16.64 3.43 -2.51
CA TYR A 15 15.37 3.52 -3.22
C TYR A 15 14.64 2.18 -3.19
N GLY A 16 15.29 1.09 -3.58
CA GLY A 16 14.75 -0.26 -3.48
C GLY A 16 14.42 -0.64 -2.04
N LEU A 17 15.32 -0.37 -1.08
CA LEU A 17 15.12 -0.68 0.34
C LEU A 17 13.88 0.02 0.92
N ALA A 18 13.62 1.27 0.55
CA ALA A 18 12.45 2.02 1.01
C ALA A 18 11.15 1.34 0.56
N PHE A 19 11.03 0.99 -0.71
CA PHE A 19 9.84 0.30 -1.20
C PHE A 19 9.74 -1.15 -0.73
N PHE A 20 10.84 -1.87 -0.60
CA PHE A 20 10.85 -3.22 -0.04
C PHE A 20 10.34 -3.23 1.39
N SER A 21 10.87 -2.36 2.24
CA SER A 21 10.45 -2.23 3.65
C SER A 21 8.97 -1.86 3.75
N MET A 22 8.51 -0.90 2.94
CA MET A 22 7.09 -0.55 2.85
C MET A 22 6.24 -1.75 2.44
N GLY A 23 6.63 -2.45 1.36
CA GLY A 23 5.89 -3.60 0.84
C GLY A 23 5.77 -4.73 1.84
N LEU A 24 6.87 -5.05 2.54
CA LEU A 24 6.90 -6.10 3.56
C LEU A 24 6.00 -5.75 4.76
N LEU A 25 6.08 -4.52 5.26
CA LEU A 25 5.22 -4.06 6.36
C LEU A 25 3.74 -4.02 5.98
N VAL A 26 3.43 -3.55 4.76
CA VAL A 26 2.06 -3.58 4.24
C VAL A 26 1.54 -5.02 4.14
N ALA A 27 2.35 -5.96 3.70
CA ALA A 27 1.97 -7.37 3.62
C ALA A 27 1.71 -7.99 5.01
N SER A 28 2.51 -7.62 6.03
CA SER A 28 2.37 -8.14 7.40
C SER A 28 1.18 -7.54 8.17
N GLU A 29 0.89 -6.26 7.97
CA GLU A 29 -0.12 -5.53 8.75
C GLU A 29 -1.47 -5.37 8.02
N GLY A 30 -1.48 -5.50 6.69
CA GLY A 30 -2.64 -5.21 5.85
C GLY A 30 -3.88 -6.05 6.16
N GLY A 31 -3.70 -7.29 6.65
CA GLY A 31 -4.79 -8.17 7.06
C GLY A 31 -5.57 -7.69 8.29
N ARG A 32 -4.98 -6.81 9.11
CA ARG A 32 -5.56 -6.28 10.35
C ARG A 32 -6.45 -5.05 10.15
N ALA A 33 -6.51 -4.51 8.93
CA ALA A 33 -7.32 -3.35 8.63
C ALA A 33 -8.82 -3.64 8.85
N SER A 34 -9.48 -2.81 9.66
CA SER A 34 -10.93 -2.89 9.93
C SER A 34 -11.75 -2.44 8.71
N ASP A 35 -11.27 -1.44 7.98
CA ASP A 35 -11.88 -1.00 6.72
C ASP A 35 -11.67 -2.05 5.63
N VAL A 36 -12.78 -2.62 5.12
CA VAL A 36 -12.78 -3.67 4.09
C VAL A 36 -12.17 -3.21 2.78
N ARG A 37 -12.35 -1.93 2.39
CA ARG A 37 -11.77 -1.36 1.16
C ARG A 37 -10.25 -1.36 1.27
N LEU A 38 -9.76 -0.82 2.35
CA LEU A 38 -8.34 -0.70 2.60
C LEU A 38 -7.69 -2.08 2.74
N ARG A 39 -8.32 -3.03 3.47
CA ARG A 39 -7.84 -4.41 3.58
C ARG A 39 -7.72 -5.12 2.22
N ARG A 40 -8.61 -4.82 1.28
CA ARG A 40 -8.55 -5.34 -0.09
C ARG A 40 -7.50 -4.64 -0.96
N ALA A 41 -7.23 -3.37 -0.70
CA ALA A 41 -6.27 -2.58 -1.45
C ALA A 41 -4.81 -2.89 -1.05
N LEU A 42 -4.54 -3.08 0.23
CA LEU A 42 -3.18 -3.21 0.78
C LEU A 42 -2.32 -4.32 0.13
N PRO A 43 -2.84 -5.52 -0.23
CA PRO A 43 -2.04 -6.52 -0.93
C PRO A 43 -1.43 -6.00 -2.24
N SER A 44 -2.17 -5.18 -3.00
CA SER A 44 -1.66 -4.57 -4.23
C SER A 44 -0.56 -3.55 -3.97
N LEU A 45 -0.63 -2.78 -2.87
CA LEU A 45 0.44 -1.88 -2.45
C LEU A 45 1.67 -2.66 -1.97
N GLY A 46 1.47 -3.77 -1.26
CA GLY A 46 2.53 -4.68 -0.85
C GLY A 46 3.27 -5.26 -2.06
N ALA A 47 2.52 -5.74 -3.06
CA ALA A 47 3.07 -6.25 -4.32
C ALA A 47 3.85 -5.16 -5.08
N PHE A 48 3.31 -3.93 -5.18
CA PHE A 48 4.04 -2.79 -5.72
C PHE A 48 5.38 -2.61 -5.02
N GLY A 49 5.39 -2.51 -3.69
CA GLY A 49 6.62 -2.24 -2.94
C GLY A 49 7.70 -3.28 -3.16
N VAL A 50 7.37 -4.57 -3.06
CA VAL A 50 8.34 -5.67 -3.22
C VAL A 50 8.85 -5.77 -4.65
N VAL A 51 7.95 -5.74 -5.65
CA VAL A 51 8.35 -5.92 -7.05
C VAL A 51 9.07 -4.69 -7.60
N HIS A 52 8.67 -3.48 -7.17
CA HIS A 52 9.36 -2.26 -7.58
C HIS A 52 10.77 -2.18 -6.99
N ALA A 53 10.94 -2.63 -5.74
CA ALA A 53 12.27 -2.74 -5.14
C ALA A 53 13.18 -3.70 -5.93
N ALA A 54 12.65 -4.85 -6.35
CA ALA A 54 13.40 -5.78 -7.19
C ALA A 54 13.80 -5.14 -8.52
N HIS A 55 12.90 -4.33 -9.14
CA HIS A 55 13.24 -3.57 -10.35
C HIS A 55 14.41 -2.61 -10.11
N GLU A 56 14.38 -1.82 -9.03
CA GLU A 56 15.44 -0.85 -8.73
C GLU A 56 16.79 -1.54 -8.43
N TRP A 57 16.76 -2.69 -7.77
CA TRP A 57 18.00 -3.48 -7.55
C TRP A 57 18.50 -4.15 -8.80
N MET A 58 17.65 -4.49 -9.78
CA MET A 58 18.09 -4.92 -11.11
C MET A 58 18.73 -3.77 -11.89
N GLU A 59 18.19 -2.54 -11.81
CA GLU A 59 18.85 -1.35 -12.39
C GLU A 59 20.23 -1.13 -11.75
N MET A 60 20.33 -1.24 -10.42
CA MET A 60 21.61 -1.17 -9.71
C MET A 60 22.59 -2.25 -10.19
N TYR A 61 22.15 -3.48 -10.37
CA TYR A 61 22.97 -4.59 -10.84
C TYR A 61 23.54 -4.35 -12.24
N VAL A 62 22.73 -3.82 -13.14
CA VAL A 62 23.20 -3.41 -14.49
C VAL A 62 24.23 -2.29 -14.43
N LEU A 63 24.05 -1.33 -13.53
CA LEU A 63 25.02 -0.23 -13.34
C LEU A 63 26.36 -0.70 -12.75
N MET A 64 26.39 -1.83 -12.04
CA MET A 64 27.64 -2.47 -11.58
C MET A 64 28.41 -3.20 -12.69
N GLY A 65 27.93 -3.17 -13.93
CA GLY A 65 28.58 -3.81 -15.07
C GLY A 65 28.12 -5.24 -15.36
N HIS A 66 26.99 -5.66 -14.83
CA HIS A 66 26.35 -6.95 -15.10
C HIS A 66 25.02 -6.74 -15.83
N PRO A 67 24.61 -7.64 -16.68
CA PRO A 67 25.27 -8.84 -17.20
C PRO A 67 26.34 -8.56 -18.28
N ALA A 68 27.20 -9.54 -18.54
CA ALA A 68 28.34 -9.35 -19.41
C ALA A 68 28.09 -9.66 -20.91
N THR A 69 27.08 -10.49 -21.21
CA THR A 69 26.77 -10.91 -22.58
C THR A 69 25.54 -10.18 -23.15
N PRO A 70 25.46 -9.99 -24.50
CA PRO A 70 24.28 -9.37 -25.13
C PRO A 70 22.97 -10.13 -24.88
N LEU A 71 22.99 -11.46 -24.79
CA LEU A 71 21.82 -12.26 -24.51
C LEU A 71 21.32 -12.03 -23.07
N GLU A 72 22.24 -12.09 -22.11
CA GLU A 72 21.91 -11.80 -20.70
C GLU A 72 21.38 -10.38 -20.52
N MET A 73 21.93 -9.39 -21.22
CA MET A 73 21.46 -8.01 -21.22
C MET A 73 20.02 -7.93 -21.74
N SER A 74 19.68 -8.66 -22.81
CA SER A 74 18.35 -8.67 -23.37
C SER A 74 17.33 -9.30 -22.42
N ILE A 75 17.70 -10.42 -21.76
CA ILE A 75 16.87 -11.06 -20.74
C ILE A 75 16.67 -10.13 -19.54
N MET A 76 17.73 -9.47 -19.07
CA MET A 76 17.67 -8.52 -17.97
C MET A 76 16.75 -7.33 -18.29
N SER A 77 16.88 -6.75 -19.49
CA SER A 77 15.99 -5.66 -19.93
C SER A 77 14.52 -6.09 -20.00
N ALA A 78 14.25 -7.32 -20.44
CA ALA A 78 12.89 -7.87 -20.43
C ALA A 78 12.36 -8.05 -19.00
N MET A 79 13.18 -8.55 -18.07
CA MET A 79 12.81 -8.70 -16.66
C MET A 79 12.59 -7.33 -15.99
N GLN A 80 13.46 -6.34 -16.26
CA GLN A 80 13.29 -4.97 -15.77
C GLN A 80 11.97 -4.37 -16.26
N LEU A 81 11.66 -4.51 -17.55
CA LEU A 81 10.41 -4.00 -18.12
C LEU A 81 9.18 -4.70 -17.51
N ALA A 82 9.23 -6.03 -17.36
CA ALA A 82 8.14 -6.80 -16.78
C ALA A 82 7.87 -6.43 -15.32
N THR A 83 8.93 -6.33 -14.50
CA THR A 83 8.81 -5.95 -13.08
C THR A 83 8.35 -4.49 -12.92
N LEU A 84 8.84 -3.57 -13.76
CA LEU A 84 8.37 -2.19 -13.79
C LEU A 84 6.88 -2.10 -14.09
N ALA A 85 6.43 -2.76 -15.17
CA ALA A 85 5.03 -2.77 -15.57
C ALA A 85 4.13 -3.41 -14.50
N PHE A 86 4.49 -4.60 -13.99
CA PHE A 86 3.72 -5.28 -12.96
C PHE A 86 3.61 -4.44 -11.68
N SER A 87 4.68 -3.79 -11.25
CA SER A 87 4.67 -2.94 -10.07
C SER A 87 3.66 -1.79 -10.23
N PHE A 88 3.67 -1.07 -11.34
CA PHE A 88 2.76 0.04 -11.56
C PHE A 88 1.31 -0.40 -11.82
N ILE A 89 1.06 -1.56 -12.42
CA ILE A 89 -0.28 -2.15 -12.48
C ILE A 89 -0.80 -2.47 -11.07
N SER A 90 0.06 -3.00 -10.19
CA SER A 90 -0.26 -3.24 -8.79
C SER A 90 -0.57 -1.93 -8.05
N LEU A 91 0.20 -0.87 -8.30
CA LEU A 91 -0.05 0.45 -7.73
C LEU A 91 -1.38 1.05 -8.25
N ALA A 92 -1.69 0.90 -9.54
CA ALA A 92 -2.96 1.33 -10.11
C ALA A 92 -4.14 0.58 -9.49
N ALA A 93 -4.00 -0.73 -9.27
CA ALA A 93 -5.00 -1.54 -8.58
C ALA A 93 -5.22 -1.05 -7.14
N PHE A 94 -4.15 -0.73 -6.39
CA PHE A 94 -4.25 -0.14 -5.06
C PHE A 94 -5.08 1.15 -5.07
N GLY A 95 -4.75 2.12 -5.91
CA GLY A 95 -5.49 3.37 -6.03
C GLY A 95 -6.95 3.14 -6.41
N SER A 96 -7.21 2.20 -7.33
CA SER A 96 -8.54 1.81 -7.76
C SER A 96 -9.37 1.23 -6.61
N PHE A 97 -8.82 0.31 -5.82
CA PHE A 97 -9.52 -0.27 -4.67
C PHE A 97 -9.87 0.76 -3.61
N LEU A 98 -9.03 1.77 -3.38
CA LEU A 98 -9.32 2.85 -2.43
C LEU A 98 -10.49 3.73 -2.85
N LEU A 99 -10.77 3.83 -4.17
CA LEU A 99 -11.86 4.63 -4.72
C LEU A 99 -13.18 3.85 -4.83
N ALA A 100 -13.16 2.54 -4.65
CA ALA A 100 -14.32 1.67 -4.84
C ALA A 100 -15.19 1.61 -3.58
N ASP A 101 -16.29 2.37 -3.55
CA ASP A 101 -17.23 2.39 -2.40
C ASP A 101 -18.25 1.25 -2.44
N THR A 102 -18.66 0.78 -3.62
CA THR A 102 -19.65 -0.28 -3.82
C THR A 102 -19.12 -1.41 -4.69
N GLU A 103 -19.78 -2.57 -4.70
CA GLU A 103 -19.43 -3.69 -5.59
C GLU A 103 -19.50 -3.31 -7.08
N VAL A 104 -20.49 -2.51 -7.48
CA VAL A 104 -20.65 -2.03 -8.86
C VAL A 104 -19.54 -1.04 -9.19
N SER A 105 -19.29 -0.07 -8.31
CA SER A 105 -18.20 0.89 -8.44
C SER A 105 -16.85 0.18 -8.54
N ARG A 106 -16.64 -0.89 -7.75
CA ARG A 106 -15.42 -1.67 -7.79
C ARG A 106 -15.17 -2.33 -9.15
N ARG A 107 -16.19 -2.93 -9.76
CA ARG A 107 -16.06 -3.56 -11.08
C ARG A 107 -15.69 -2.53 -12.15
N LEU A 108 -16.31 -1.36 -12.12
CA LEU A 108 -16.05 -0.28 -13.08
C LEU A 108 -14.64 0.31 -12.89
N ILE A 109 -14.24 0.57 -11.64
CA ILE A 109 -12.94 1.18 -11.33
C ILE A 109 -11.78 0.22 -11.65
N LEU A 110 -11.95 -1.10 -11.49
CA LEU A 110 -10.95 -2.09 -11.89
C LEU A 110 -10.75 -2.18 -13.42
N LEU A 111 -11.64 -1.63 -14.22
CA LEU A 111 -11.40 -1.47 -15.65
C LEU A 111 -10.29 -0.46 -15.96
N ILE A 112 -9.96 0.46 -15.03
CA ILE A 112 -8.89 1.44 -15.22
C ILE A 112 -7.52 0.75 -15.34
N PRO A 113 -7.03 -0.07 -14.37
CA PRO A 113 -5.77 -0.78 -14.54
C PRO A 113 -5.76 -1.71 -15.77
N ILE A 114 -6.88 -2.35 -16.10
CA ILE A 114 -7.00 -3.20 -17.31
C ILE A 114 -6.85 -2.35 -18.57
N GLY A 115 -7.52 -1.20 -18.64
CA GLY A 115 -7.41 -0.28 -19.77
C GLY A 115 -6.00 0.28 -19.94
N LEU A 116 -5.34 0.67 -18.84
CA LEU A 116 -3.95 1.11 -18.84
C LEU A 116 -3.02 0.01 -19.37
N GLN A 117 -3.22 -1.23 -18.94
CA GLN A 117 -2.46 -2.37 -19.43
C GLN A 117 -2.68 -2.63 -20.90
N ALA A 118 -3.92 -2.52 -21.41
CA ALA A 118 -4.24 -2.69 -22.82
C ALA A 118 -3.54 -1.63 -23.69
N VAL A 119 -3.56 -0.35 -23.28
CA VAL A 119 -2.83 0.74 -23.95
C VAL A 119 -1.32 0.48 -23.94
N TRP A 120 -0.78 0.03 -22.82
CA TRP A 120 0.63 -0.30 -22.67
C TRP A 120 1.05 -1.42 -23.62
N VAL A 121 0.32 -2.54 -23.66
CA VAL A 121 0.59 -3.68 -24.55
C VAL A 121 0.50 -3.26 -26.03
N PHE A 122 -0.52 -2.49 -26.38
CA PHE A 122 -0.69 -1.98 -27.75
C PHE A 122 0.51 -1.13 -28.19
N GLY A 123 0.99 -0.23 -27.34
CA GLY A 123 2.19 0.58 -27.62
C GLY A 123 3.44 -0.26 -27.79
N LEU A 124 3.69 -1.25 -26.92
CA LEU A 124 4.82 -2.16 -27.05
C LEU A 124 4.77 -2.96 -28.36
N TYR A 125 3.58 -3.44 -28.73
CA TYR A 125 3.39 -4.13 -29.99
C TYR A 125 3.74 -3.25 -31.19
N HIS A 126 3.35 -1.98 -31.17
CA HIS A 126 3.69 -1.01 -32.21
C HIS A 126 5.19 -0.72 -32.24
N PHE A 127 5.81 -0.45 -31.09
CA PHE A 127 7.23 -0.03 -31.02
C PHE A 127 8.21 -1.12 -31.43
N ARG A 128 7.89 -2.40 -31.20
CA ARG A 128 8.71 -3.53 -31.66
C ARG A 128 8.87 -3.58 -33.19
N GLY A 129 7.97 -2.99 -33.94
CA GLY A 129 8.04 -2.88 -35.39
C GLY A 129 8.83 -1.64 -35.88
N VAL A 130 9.13 -0.70 -34.97
CA VAL A 130 9.76 0.59 -35.32
C VAL A 130 11.18 0.68 -34.77
N TYR A 131 11.43 0.18 -33.57
CA TYR A 131 12.72 0.29 -32.88
C TYR A 131 13.36 -1.08 -32.66
N VAL A 132 14.70 -1.11 -32.61
CA VAL A 132 15.48 -2.32 -32.41
C VAL A 132 16.57 -2.14 -31.34
N GLY A 133 17.06 -3.24 -30.79
CA GLY A 133 18.17 -3.24 -29.84
C GLY A 133 17.87 -2.41 -28.58
N GLN A 134 18.88 -1.68 -28.08
CA GLN A 134 18.76 -0.89 -26.85
C GLN A 134 17.71 0.23 -26.95
N THR A 135 17.55 0.83 -28.13
CA THR A 135 16.54 1.89 -28.36
C THR A 135 15.11 1.36 -28.08
N LEU A 136 14.81 0.12 -28.48
CA LEU A 136 13.52 -0.50 -28.17
C LEU A 136 13.28 -0.61 -26.65
N TRP A 137 14.28 -1.04 -25.88
CA TRP A 137 14.17 -1.17 -24.44
C TRP A 137 14.00 0.18 -23.74
N ASP A 138 14.75 1.20 -24.16
CA ASP A 138 14.64 2.57 -23.62
C ASP A 138 13.29 3.21 -23.95
N VAL A 139 12.76 2.98 -25.16
CA VAL A 139 11.42 3.41 -25.56
C VAL A 139 10.35 2.67 -24.76
N ALA A 140 10.51 1.36 -24.55
CA ALA A 140 9.57 0.55 -23.76
C ALA A 140 9.54 0.97 -22.28
N ASP A 141 10.70 1.25 -21.66
CA ASP A 141 10.79 1.81 -20.30
C ASP A 141 10.07 3.16 -20.20
N THR A 142 10.38 4.08 -21.13
CA THR A 142 9.76 5.41 -21.18
C THR A 142 8.23 5.31 -21.36
N TRP A 143 7.77 4.46 -22.27
CA TRP A 143 6.35 4.22 -22.50
C TRP A 143 5.66 3.67 -21.24
N THR A 144 6.30 2.74 -20.55
CA THR A 144 5.78 2.19 -19.29
C THR A 144 5.61 3.28 -18.24
N ARG A 145 6.57 4.19 -18.13
CA ARG A 145 6.49 5.32 -17.18
C ARG A 145 5.32 6.24 -17.50
N TYR A 146 5.12 6.58 -18.77
CA TYR A 146 4.07 7.51 -19.17
C TYR A 146 2.67 6.89 -19.11
N THR A 147 2.52 5.63 -19.51
CA THR A 147 1.21 4.99 -19.61
C THR A 147 0.76 4.24 -18.35
N LEU A 148 1.70 3.74 -17.56
CA LEU A 148 1.40 3.02 -16.32
C LEU A 148 1.80 3.80 -15.08
N ALA A 149 3.06 4.27 -14.98
CA ALA A 149 3.58 4.81 -13.73
C ALA A 149 2.91 6.12 -13.31
N ILE A 150 2.83 7.09 -14.21
CA ILE A 150 2.20 8.39 -13.90
C ILE A 150 0.73 8.21 -13.56
N PRO A 151 -0.11 7.53 -14.38
CA PRO A 151 -1.52 7.32 -14.03
C PRO A 151 -1.71 6.52 -12.74
N ALA A 152 -0.90 5.48 -12.49
CA ALA A 152 -0.99 4.68 -11.27
C ALA A 152 -0.69 5.50 -10.01
N ALA A 153 0.36 6.33 -10.05
CA ALA A 153 0.73 7.19 -8.92
C ALA A 153 -0.33 8.26 -8.65
N LEU A 154 -0.92 8.86 -9.69
CA LEU A 154 -2.01 9.82 -9.56
C LEU A 154 -3.27 9.17 -9.00
N LEU A 155 -3.64 7.99 -9.51
CA LEU A 155 -4.78 7.23 -9.01
C LEU A 155 -4.60 6.85 -7.53
N THR A 156 -3.38 6.46 -7.16
CA THR A 156 -3.00 6.22 -5.76
C THR A 156 -3.12 7.47 -4.90
N ALA A 157 -2.62 8.60 -5.38
CA ALA A 157 -2.74 9.87 -4.65
C ALA A 157 -4.20 10.27 -4.42
N ILE A 158 -5.05 10.16 -5.44
CA ILE A 158 -6.50 10.43 -5.33
C ILE A 158 -7.16 9.46 -4.34
N GLY A 159 -6.83 8.17 -4.42
CA GLY A 159 -7.33 7.13 -3.51
C GLY A 159 -6.94 7.39 -2.05
N LEU A 160 -5.69 7.80 -1.80
CA LEU A 160 -5.22 8.16 -0.46
C LEU A 160 -5.89 9.43 0.10
N VAL A 161 -6.22 10.40 -0.75
CA VAL A 161 -7.04 11.56 -0.35
C VAL A 161 -8.46 11.14 0.05
N ALA A 162 -9.05 10.17 -0.66
CA ALA A 162 -10.34 9.60 -0.27
C ALA A 162 -10.24 8.88 1.09
N GLN A 163 -9.17 8.12 1.31
CA GLN A 163 -8.90 7.45 2.60
C GLN A 163 -8.65 8.45 3.74
N GLN A 164 -7.96 9.55 3.49
CA GLN A 164 -7.79 10.65 4.44
C GLN A 164 -9.14 11.18 4.96
N ARG A 165 -10.11 11.36 4.04
CA ARG A 165 -11.46 11.80 4.41
C ARG A 165 -12.18 10.76 5.29
N ALA A 166 -12.00 9.47 4.99
CA ALA A 166 -12.55 8.37 5.79
C ALA A 166 -11.97 8.37 7.22
N PHE A 167 -10.66 8.48 7.38
CA PHE A 167 -10.01 8.57 8.69
C PHE A 167 -10.47 9.78 9.50
N ARG A 168 -10.65 10.95 8.87
CA ARG A 168 -11.16 12.13 9.56
C ARG A 168 -12.58 11.91 10.08
N ARG A 169 -13.46 11.27 9.31
CA ARG A 169 -14.84 10.95 9.74
C ARG A 169 -14.86 9.98 10.92
N SER A 170 -13.89 9.08 11.03
CA SER A 170 -13.74 8.12 12.13
C SER A 170 -12.98 8.69 13.34
N GLY A 171 -12.68 9.99 13.38
CA GLY A 171 -11.95 10.63 14.48
C GLY A 171 -10.43 10.32 14.51
N LEU A 172 -9.88 9.68 13.48
CA LEU A 172 -8.48 9.32 13.35
C LEU A 172 -7.70 10.41 12.60
N ILE A 173 -7.77 11.66 13.09
CA ILE A 173 -7.28 12.86 12.39
C ILE A 173 -5.79 12.77 12.06
N ARG A 174 -4.96 12.30 13.00
CA ARG A 174 -3.50 12.18 12.82
C ARG A 174 -3.14 11.24 11.67
N PHE A 175 -3.79 10.07 11.60
CA PHE A 175 -3.57 9.10 10.54
C PHE A 175 -4.11 9.58 9.19
N GLY A 176 -5.16 10.40 9.20
CA GLY A 176 -5.64 11.11 8.01
C GLY A 176 -4.60 12.09 7.46
N GLN A 177 -3.84 12.77 8.31
CA GLN A 177 -2.72 13.62 7.87
C GLN A 177 -1.59 12.79 7.26
N ASP A 178 -1.22 11.65 7.85
CA ASP A 178 -0.20 10.77 7.29
C ASP A 178 -0.63 10.20 5.92
N ALA A 179 -1.91 9.85 5.74
CA ALA A 179 -2.45 9.45 4.44
C ALA A 179 -2.41 10.59 3.40
N LEU A 180 -2.63 11.83 3.80
CA LEU A 180 -2.51 13.01 2.92
C LEU A 180 -1.05 13.23 2.49
N TRP A 181 -0.11 13.14 3.40
CA TRP A 181 1.31 13.24 3.06
C TRP A 181 1.77 12.09 2.14
N ALA A 182 1.28 10.87 2.37
CA ALA A 182 1.50 9.76 1.45
C ALA A 182 0.93 10.07 0.04
N ALA A 183 -0.27 10.66 -0.04
CA ALA A 183 -0.86 11.09 -1.32
C ALA A 183 0.01 12.12 -2.04
N ILE A 184 0.51 13.13 -1.33
CA ILE A 184 1.40 14.15 -1.89
C ILE A 184 2.70 13.51 -2.40
N THR A 185 3.31 12.62 -1.62
CA THR A 185 4.57 11.96 -2.03
C THR A 185 4.38 11.05 -3.24
N PHE A 186 3.30 10.26 -3.33
CA PHE A 186 3.00 9.49 -4.54
C PHE A 186 2.70 10.38 -5.75
N GLY A 187 2.01 11.52 -5.56
CA GLY A 187 1.78 12.51 -6.61
C GLY A 187 3.09 13.07 -7.17
N TRP A 188 4.01 13.50 -6.31
CA TRP A 188 5.34 13.96 -6.71
C TRP A 188 6.18 12.86 -7.35
N TYR A 189 6.16 11.66 -6.78
CA TYR A 189 6.83 10.49 -7.33
C TYR A 189 6.37 10.18 -8.77
N GLY A 190 5.05 10.25 -9.04
CA GLY A 190 4.50 10.03 -10.37
C GLY A 190 4.77 11.17 -11.33
N LEU A 191 4.34 12.40 -10.97
CA LEU A 191 4.42 13.55 -11.88
C LEU A 191 5.86 13.97 -12.17
N PHE A 192 6.68 14.15 -11.14
CA PHE A 192 8.06 14.56 -11.34
C PHE A 192 9.01 13.37 -11.52
N GLY A 193 8.90 12.39 -10.64
CA GLY A 193 9.81 11.27 -10.65
C GLY A 193 9.76 10.43 -11.92
N GLN A 194 8.58 10.19 -12.48
CA GLN A 194 8.43 9.34 -13.67
C GLN A 194 8.42 10.13 -14.98
N PHE A 195 8.09 11.42 -14.95
CA PHE A 195 8.04 12.25 -16.14
C PHE A 195 9.41 12.43 -16.80
N PHE A 196 10.47 12.61 -16.01
CA PHE A 196 11.85 12.68 -16.50
C PHE A 196 12.39 11.26 -16.75
N ALA A 197 11.92 10.65 -17.84
CA ALA A 197 12.34 9.32 -18.28
C ALA A 197 13.71 9.37 -19.01
N ARG A 198 14.17 8.25 -19.55
CA ARG A 198 15.36 8.18 -20.41
C ARG A 198 15.15 9.03 -21.66
N ASN A 199 16.22 9.57 -22.23
CA ASN A 199 16.14 10.27 -23.51
C ASN A 199 15.83 9.26 -24.63
N THR A 200 14.68 9.40 -25.29
CA THR A 200 14.21 8.51 -26.35
C THR A 200 13.57 9.34 -27.48
N PRO A 201 13.32 8.73 -28.66
CA PRO A 201 12.58 9.41 -29.73
C PRO A 201 11.13 9.77 -29.40
N LEU A 202 10.57 9.25 -28.30
CA LEU A 202 9.18 9.55 -27.90
C LEU A 202 9.08 10.96 -27.32
N PHE A 203 8.03 11.68 -27.73
CA PHE A 203 7.65 12.91 -27.04
C PHE A 203 6.93 12.56 -25.70
N PRO A 204 7.21 13.28 -24.60
CA PRO A 204 8.11 14.45 -24.46
C PRO A 204 9.56 14.10 -24.05
N SER A 205 9.96 12.80 -23.94
CA SER A 205 11.28 12.40 -23.43
C SER A 205 12.45 12.82 -24.33
N ASN A 206 12.19 13.10 -25.59
CA ASN A 206 13.18 13.69 -26.51
C ASN A 206 13.62 15.11 -26.11
N LEU A 207 12.78 15.83 -25.34
CA LEU A 207 13.04 17.21 -24.85
C LEU A 207 13.20 17.25 -23.33
N ILE A 208 12.33 16.55 -22.62
CA ILE A 208 12.24 16.55 -21.14
C ILE A 208 12.60 15.16 -20.63
N ASN A 209 13.81 14.99 -20.14
CA ASN A 209 14.38 13.70 -19.78
C ASN A 209 15.34 13.80 -18.58
N GLN A 210 15.99 12.71 -18.21
CA GLN A 210 16.95 12.65 -17.11
C GLN A 210 18.11 13.63 -17.25
N GLN A 211 18.55 13.90 -18.48
CA GLN A 211 19.64 14.84 -18.74
C GLN A 211 19.18 16.28 -18.50
N THR A 212 17.98 16.62 -18.97
CA THR A 212 17.35 17.91 -18.72
C THR A 212 17.13 18.13 -17.22
N PHE A 213 16.67 17.10 -16.50
CA PHE A 213 16.53 17.16 -15.04
C PHE A 213 17.86 17.46 -14.36
N PHE A 214 18.92 16.73 -14.73
CA PHE A 214 20.25 16.94 -14.17
C PHE A 214 20.81 18.34 -14.49
N ALA A 215 20.58 18.85 -15.69
CA ALA A 215 21.00 20.19 -16.07
C ALA A 215 20.29 21.30 -15.26
N LEU A 216 19.00 21.07 -14.89
CA LEU A 216 18.20 22.04 -14.13
C LEU A 216 18.50 22.01 -12.63
N PHE A 217 18.67 20.82 -12.05
CA PHE A 217 18.71 20.64 -10.60
C PHE A 217 20.09 20.26 -10.04
N GLY A 218 21.06 19.88 -10.88
CA GLY A 218 22.42 19.52 -10.48
C GLY A 218 22.56 18.13 -9.83
N PHE A 219 21.51 17.33 -9.77
CA PHE A 219 21.51 15.96 -9.25
C PHE A 219 20.63 15.02 -10.10
N PRO A 220 20.87 13.69 -10.07
CA PRO A 220 20.12 12.76 -10.91
C PRO A 220 18.68 12.60 -10.40
N VAL A 221 17.73 12.39 -11.33
CA VAL A 221 16.30 12.18 -10.99
C VAL A 221 16.09 10.96 -10.09
N GLN A 222 16.97 9.98 -10.12
CA GLN A 222 16.97 8.82 -9.22
C GLN A 222 17.07 9.21 -7.75
N MET A 223 17.82 10.26 -7.43
CA MET A 223 17.89 10.81 -6.08
C MET A 223 16.55 11.40 -5.65
N PHE A 224 15.87 12.14 -6.53
CA PHE A 224 14.53 12.64 -6.27
C PHE A 224 13.53 11.50 -6.05
N ARG A 225 13.57 10.46 -6.89
CA ARG A 225 12.73 9.25 -6.74
C ARG A 225 13.00 8.53 -5.41
N ALA A 226 14.26 8.38 -5.02
CA ALA A 226 14.65 7.76 -3.76
C ALA A 226 14.11 8.54 -2.55
N VAL A 227 14.26 9.87 -2.54
CA VAL A 227 13.73 10.73 -1.47
C VAL A 227 12.21 10.63 -1.36
N THR A 228 11.51 10.71 -2.49
CA THR A 228 10.05 10.58 -2.50
C THR A 228 9.59 9.17 -2.13
N ALA A 229 10.34 8.11 -2.48
CA ALA A 229 10.08 6.73 -2.06
C ALA A 229 10.23 6.55 -0.55
N VAL A 230 11.31 7.09 0.04
CA VAL A 230 11.52 7.06 1.51
C VAL A 230 10.38 7.80 2.22
N ALA A 231 10.00 8.98 1.72
CA ALA A 231 8.89 9.74 2.29
C ALA A 231 7.56 9.00 2.16
N ALA A 232 7.25 8.41 0.99
CA ALA A 232 6.06 7.59 0.78
C ALA A 232 6.03 6.39 1.73
N ALA A 233 7.14 5.65 1.84
CA ALA A 233 7.27 4.52 2.76
C ALA A 233 7.02 4.94 4.21
N LEU A 234 7.63 6.04 4.65
CA LEU A 234 7.47 6.58 6.01
C LEU A 234 6.00 6.89 6.31
N PHE A 235 5.31 7.64 5.44
CA PHE A 235 3.94 8.04 5.67
C PHE A 235 2.95 6.87 5.54
N VAL A 236 3.20 5.92 4.63
CA VAL A 236 2.41 4.68 4.54
C VAL A 236 2.56 3.87 5.84
N ILE A 237 3.76 3.66 6.35
CA ILE A 237 4.00 2.95 7.60
C ILE A 237 3.31 3.66 8.78
N ARG A 238 3.34 4.98 8.81
CA ARG A 238 2.71 5.77 9.88
C ARG A 238 1.19 5.64 9.85
N PHE A 239 0.56 5.74 8.68
CA PHE A 239 -0.89 5.60 8.64
C PHE A 239 -1.36 4.15 8.90
N LEU A 240 -0.55 3.12 8.61
CA LEU A 240 -0.87 1.73 8.95
C LEU A 240 -1.00 1.51 10.47
N ARG A 241 -0.31 2.29 11.30
CA ARG A 241 -0.46 2.25 12.76
C ARG A 241 -1.89 2.58 13.23
N ALA A 242 -2.70 3.23 12.38
CA ALA A 242 -4.12 3.44 12.68
C ALA A 242 -4.85 2.14 13.00
N PHE A 243 -4.48 1.03 12.33
CA PHE A 243 -5.13 -0.26 12.53
C PHE A 243 -4.79 -0.88 13.88
N GLN A 244 -3.57 -0.70 14.35
CA GLN A 244 -3.17 -1.17 15.69
C GLN A 244 -3.97 -0.43 16.77
N VAL A 245 -4.05 0.90 16.68
CA VAL A 245 -4.82 1.73 17.62
C VAL A 245 -6.32 1.39 17.59
N GLU A 246 -6.89 1.16 16.40
CA GLU A 246 -8.28 0.79 16.24
C GLU A 246 -8.58 -0.61 16.79
N ALA A 247 -7.69 -1.57 16.55
CA ALA A 247 -7.78 -2.92 17.10
C ALA A 247 -7.67 -2.92 18.64
N GLU A 248 -6.73 -2.15 19.20
CA GLU A 248 -6.58 -1.99 20.66
C GLU A 248 -7.84 -1.38 21.30
N ARG A 249 -8.43 -0.35 20.70
CA ARG A 249 -9.69 0.25 21.16
C ARG A 249 -10.81 -0.80 21.17
N LYS A 250 -10.97 -1.53 20.07
CA LYS A 250 -12.01 -2.56 19.97
C LYS A 250 -11.85 -3.69 20.98
N ILE A 251 -10.60 -4.10 21.25
CA ILE A 251 -10.30 -5.08 22.30
C ILE A 251 -10.66 -4.53 23.68
N ALA A 252 -10.30 -3.28 23.98
CA ALA A 252 -10.63 -2.63 25.25
C ALA A 252 -12.15 -2.51 25.46
N ASP A 253 -12.89 -2.12 24.42
CA ASP A 253 -14.36 -2.03 24.47
C ASP A 253 -15.00 -3.40 24.75
N LEU A 254 -14.57 -4.46 24.06
CA LEU A 254 -15.04 -5.82 24.27
C LEU A 254 -14.70 -6.36 25.68
N GLN A 255 -13.52 -6.02 26.20
CA GLN A 255 -13.14 -6.38 27.56
C GLN A 255 -14.00 -5.67 28.61
N ALA A 256 -14.30 -4.38 28.41
CA ALA A 256 -15.17 -3.61 29.29
C ALA A 256 -16.61 -4.16 29.28
N GLU A 257 -17.13 -4.56 28.13
CA GLU A 257 -18.44 -5.20 28.00
C GLU A 257 -18.49 -6.55 28.72
N ARG A 258 -17.50 -7.42 28.53
CA ARG A 258 -17.39 -8.71 29.23
C ARG A 258 -17.29 -8.55 30.74
N LEU A 259 -16.56 -7.53 31.19
CA LEU A 259 -16.46 -7.26 32.64
C LEU A 259 -17.81 -6.86 33.22
N LYS A 260 -18.58 -6.00 32.53
CA LYS A 260 -19.94 -5.63 32.95
C LYS A 260 -20.88 -6.84 32.99
N GLU A 261 -20.85 -7.69 31.97
CA GLU A 261 -21.64 -8.94 31.96
C GLU A 261 -21.26 -9.88 33.12
N SER A 262 -19.98 -10.03 33.39
CA SER A 262 -19.49 -10.85 34.51
C SER A 262 -19.99 -10.31 35.85
N GLN A 263 -19.88 -9.00 36.06
CA GLN A 263 -20.40 -8.35 37.28
C GLN A 263 -21.92 -8.52 37.43
N GLN A 264 -22.69 -8.37 36.37
CA GLN A 264 -24.14 -8.61 36.38
C GLN A 264 -24.49 -10.06 36.70
N ARG A 265 -23.74 -11.03 36.14
CA ARG A 265 -23.92 -12.46 36.49
C ARG A 265 -23.60 -12.77 37.95
N GLU A 266 -22.56 -12.15 38.52
CA GLU A 266 -22.24 -12.31 39.92
C GLU A 266 -23.33 -11.75 40.85
N ILE A 267 -23.84 -10.54 40.54
CA ILE A 267 -24.94 -9.95 41.28
C ILE A 267 -26.19 -10.87 41.23
N MET A 268 -26.53 -11.33 40.03
CA MET A 268 -27.68 -12.22 39.83
C MET A 268 -27.52 -13.58 40.57
N ARG A 269 -26.28 -14.14 40.53
CA ARG A 269 -25.97 -15.34 41.32
C ARG A 269 -26.14 -15.11 42.82
N GLY A 270 -25.64 -13.97 43.31
CA GLY A 270 -25.79 -13.60 44.71
C GLY A 270 -27.24 -13.44 45.14
N GLU A 271 -28.08 -12.85 44.29
CA GLU A 271 -29.52 -12.74 44.55
C GLU A 271 -30.25 -14.10 44.53
N LEU A 272 -29.95 -14.96 43.54
CA LEU A 272 -30.48 -16.31 43.48
C LEU A 272 -30.09 -17.12 44.71
N PHE A 273 -28.81 -17.06 45.10
CA PHE A 273 -28.34 -17.74 46.32
C PHE A 273 -29.11 -17.28 47.57
N ARG A 274 -29.30 -15.99 47.76
CA ARG A 274 -30.09 -15.43 48.89
C ARG A 274 -31.53 -15.93 48.87
N ARG A 275 -32.18 -15.97 47.67
CA ARG A 275 -33.55 -16.50 47.54
C ARG A 275 -33.65 -17.99 47.90
N VAL A 276 -32.66 -18.80 47.46
CA VAL A 276 -32.61 -20.23 47.77
C VAL A 276 -32.44 -20.44 49.26
N VAL A 277 -31.51 -19.71 49.90
CA VAL A 277 -31.31 -19.81 51.37
C VAL A 277 -32.59 -19.40 52.13
N ALA A 278 -33.23 -18.29 51.74
CA ALA A 278 -34.47 -17.82 52.36
C ALA A 278 -35.62 -18.85 52.19
N ALA A 279 -35.74 -19.48 51.03
CA ALA A 279 -36.75 -20.53 50.77
C ALA A 279 -36.49 -21.79 51.61
N GLN A 280 -35.21 -22.22 51.74
CA GLN A 280 -34.84 -23.35 52.62
C GLN A 280 -35.14 -23.07 54.09
N GLU A 281 -34.87 -21.85 54.56
CA GLU A 281 -35.18 -21.47 55.95
C GLU A 281 -36.69 -21.44 56.21
N ALA A 282 -37.48 -20.91 55.27
CA ALA A 282 -38.94 -20.90 55.35
C ALA A 282 -39.53 -22.31 55.36
N GLU A 283 -38.98 -23.20 54.52
CA GLU A 283 -39.43 -24.62 54.49
C GLU A 283 -39.05 -25.35 55.78
N ARG A 284 -37.82 -25.12 56.28
CA ARG A 284 -37.43 -25.71 57.59
C ARG A 284 -38.29 -25.23 58.74
N GLN A 285 -38.70 -23.96 58.75
CA GLN A 285 -39.61 -23.43 59.74
C GLN A 285 -41.04 -24.00 59.59
N ARG A 286 -41.47 -24.28 58.35
CA ARG A 286 -42.76 -24.94 58.09
C ARG A 286 -42.79 -26.38 58.66
N ILE A 287 -41.74 -27.16 58.29
CA ILE A 287 -41.60 -28.54 58.76
C ILE A 287 -41.53 -28.60 60.31
N ALA A 288 -40.81 -27.67 60.93
CA ALA A 288 -40.77 -27.63 62.41
C ALA A 288 -42.11 -27.32 63.07
N ARG A 289 -42.93 -26.47 62.45
CA ARG A 289 -44.30 -26.20 62.92
C ARG A 289 -45.23 -27.40 62.74
N ASP A 290 -45.21 -28.04 61.56
CA ASP A 290 -46.00 -29.20 61.25
C ASP A 290 -45.73 -30.38 62.24
N LEU A 291 -44.44 -30.59 62.58
CA LEU A 291 -44.02 -31.57 63.60
C LEU A 291 -44.42 -31.22 65.04
N HIS A 292 -44.53 -29.95 65.38
CA HIS A 292 -44.94 -29.47 66.68
C HIS A 292 -46.48 -29.64 66.88
N ASP A 293 -47.22 -29.48 65.78
CA ASP A 293 -48.72 -29.58 65.85
C ASP A 293 -49.25 -31.02 65.79
N GLU A 294 -48.39 -32.00 65.44
CA GLU A 294 -48.71 -33.44 65.45
C GLU A 294 -48.33 -34.16 66.76
N THR A 295 -47.73 -33.49 67.74
CA THR A 295 -47.35 -34.03 69.07
C THR A 295 -48.16 -33.40 70.17
#